data_39f9bbc504281d31abd02058158c2507
#
_entry.id   39f9bbc504281d31abd02058158c2507
#
_cell.length_a   1.000
_cell.length_b   1.000
_cell.length_c   1.000
_cell.angle_alpha   90.00
_cell.angle_beta   90.00
_cell.angle_gamma   90.00
#
_symmetry.space_group_name_H-M   'P 1'
#
loop_
_entity.id
_entity.type
_entity.pdbx_description
1 polymer ?
#
loop_
_entity_poly.entity_id
_entity_poly.type
_entity_poly.pdbx_seq_one_letter_code
_entity_poly.pdbx_strand_id
1 'polypeptide(L)'
;MVRFLTRSMAGTVKAVADDEALIGSTMLPLERPERFYVVPLTEIREYFVVSPAYFDALQSKRDQPREPWTLEEIVQQPLITLPRDSVSFAGYNRHFRQYGLHLEPRYEVHQEDLGFDLAGRGLGIFIGFNPALFGHPELKILSCHSTLPARELVLFCRKERADDATRRLMDRIGGEFVALFRELKRGIG
;
A
#
# COMPACT_ATOMS: atom_id res chain seq x y z
N MET A 1 -27.07 5.26 11.49
CA MET A 1 -25.96 4.33 11.88
C MET A 1 -25.00 4.22 10.70
N VAL A 2 -23.70 4.42 10.91
CA VAL A 2 -22.67 4.22 9.89
C VAL A 2 -22.06 2.83 10.12
N ARG A 3 -21.88 2.07 9.03
CA ARG A 3 -21.25 0.74 9.06
C ARG A 3 -19.97 0.77 8.19
N PHE A 4 -18.86 0.32 8.77
CA PHE A 4 -17.60 0.14 8.06
C PHE A 4 -17.43 -1.32 7.64
N LEU A 5 -16.98 -1.53 6.40
CA LEU A 5 -16.66 -2.84 5.85
C LEU A 5 -15.20 -2.86 5.43
N THR A 6 -14.43 -3.81 5.93
CA THR A 6 -13.05 -4.05 5.49
C THR A 6 -13.06 -5.20 4.48
N ARG A 7 -12.51 -4.94 3.29
CA ARG A 7 -12.45 -5.89 2.17
C ARG A 7 -11.13 -5.73 1.43
N SER A 8 -10.77 -6.70 0.60
CA SER A 8 -9.72 -6.49 -0.42
C SER A 8 -10.14 -5.36 -1.38
N MET A 9 -9.19 -4.78 -2.13
CA MET A 9 -9.50 -3.73 -3.10
C MET A 9 -10.58 -4.16 -4.10
N ALA A 10 -10.46 -5.35 -4.68
CA ALA A 10 -11.47 -5.91 -5.58
C ALA A 10 -12.82 -6.11 -4.86
N GLY A 11 -12.79 -6.61 -3.62
CA GLY A 11 -13.98 -6.77 -2.78
C GLY A 11 -14.66 -5.44 -2.45
N THR A 12 -13.89 -4.36 -2.25
CA THR A 12 -14.43 -3.01 -2.01
C THR A 12 -15.11 -2.48 -3.28
N VAL A 13 -14.48 -2.62 -4.45
CA VAL A 13 -15.08 -2.20 -5.72
C VAL A 13 -16.38 -2.97 -5.98
N LYS A 14 -16.38 -4.29 -5.74
CA LYS A 14 -17.57 -5.11 -5.86
C LYS A 14 -18.69 -4.68 -4.91
N ALA A 15 -18.39 -4.44 -3.63
CA ALA A 15 -19.37 -4.02 -2.63
C ALA A 15 -20.07 -2.70 -3.00
N VAL A 16 -19.31 -1.73 -3.56
CA VAL A 16 -19.89 -0.47 -4.07
C VAL A 16 -20.69 -0.70 -5.35
N ALA A 17 -20.18 -1.52 -6.28
CA ALA A 17 -20.87 -1.83 -7.52
C ALA A 17 -22.22 -2.54 -7.30
N ASP A 18 -22.29 -3.41 -6.30
CA ASP A 18 -23.49 -4.19 -5.92
C ASP A 18 -24.39 -3.46 -4.91
N ASP A 19 -24.10 -2.20 -4.59
CA ASP A 19 -24.87 -1.36 -3.65
C ASP A 19 -24.88 -1.87 -2.18
N GLU A 20 -23.91 -2.73 -1.82
CA GLU A 20 -23.70 -3.16 -0.43
C GLU A 20 -23.04 -2.06 0.41
N ALA A 21 -22.28 -1.19 -0.23
CA ALA A 21 -21.65 -0.02 0.35
C ALA A 21 -21.92 1.23 -0.51
N LEU A 22 -22.18 2.36 0.15
CA LEU A 22 -22.42 3.63 -0.54
C LEU A 22 -21.13 4.23 -1.10
N ILE A 23 -20.07 4.24 -0.26
CA ILE A 23 -18.77 4.83 -0.56
C ILE A 23 -17.70 3.77 -0.31
N GLY A 24 -16.75 3.65 -1.21
CA GLY A 24 -15.55 2.84 -1.05
C GLY A 24 -14.28 3.69 -1.13
N SER A 25 -13.18 3.13 -0.60
CA SER A 25 -11.85 3.65 -0.80
C SER A 25 -10.98 2.57 -1.45
N THR A 26 -10.22 2.95 -2.48
CA THR A 26 -9.32 2.04 -3.20
C THR A 26 -8.20 2.82 -3.87
N MET A 27 -7.27 2.11 -4.47
CA MET A 27 -6.22 2.71 -5.31
C MET A 27 -6.57 2.57 -6.79
N LEU A 28 -6.20 3.61 -7.57
CA LEU A 28 -6.33 3.54 -9.02
C LEU A 28 -5.31 2.54 -9.64
N PRO A 29 -5.63 1.96 -10.81
CA PRO A 29 -6.82 2.18 -11.61
C PRO A 29 -8.04 1.39 -11.12
N LEU A 30 -9.22 1.96 -11.31
CA LEU A 30 -10.50 1.26 -11.15
C LEU A 30 -10.85 0.48 -12.42
N GLU A 31 -11.44 -0.70 -12.25
CA GLU A 31 -12.12 -1.37 -13.36
C GLU A 31 -13.43 -0.63 -13.67
N ARG A 32 -13.69 -0.36 -14.94
CA ARG A 32 -14.88 0.38 -15.43
C ARG A 32 -15.10 1.72 -14.73
N PRO A 33 -14.09 2.63 -14.79
CA PRO A 33 -14.14 3.92 -14.08
C PRO A 33 -15.35 4.77 -14.46
N GLU A 34 -15.90 4.56 -15.65
CA GLU A 34 -17.10 5.27 -16.15
C GLU A 34 -18.35 5.04 -15.29
N ARG A 35 -18.39 3.98 -14.48
CA ARG A 35 -19.51 3.67 -13.57
C ARG A 35 -19.44 4.42 -12.25
N PHE A 36 -18.31 5.03 -11.93
CA PHE A 36 -18.07 5.60 -10.62
C PHE A 36 -17.84 7.12 -10.67
N TYR A 37 -18.28 7.79 -9.62
CA TYR A 37 -17.86 9.13 -9.26
C TYR A 37 -16.66 8.96 -8.32
N VAL A 38 -15.55 9.64 -8.62
CA VAL A 38 -14.26 9.44 -7.93
C VAL A 38 -13.77 10.76 -7.36
N VAL A 39 -13.33 10.74 -6.12
CA VAL A 39 -12.68 11.87 -5.42
C VAL A 39 -11.25 11.45 -5.07
N PRO A 40 -10.21 12.07 -5.64
CA PRO A 40 -8.84 11.81 -5.31
C PRO A 40 -8.52 12.25 -3.88
N LEU A 41 -7.72 11.47 -3.16
CA LEU A 41 -7.30 11.77 -1.78
C LEU A 41 -5.82 12.16 -1.72
N THR A 42 -4.94 11.23 -2.07
CA THR A 42 -3.49 11.40 -2.00
C THR A 42 -2.78 10.32 -2.79
N GLU A 43 -1.52 10.57 -3.13
CA GLU A 43 -0.63 9.53 -3.63
C GLU A 43 -0.03 8.74 -2.47
N ILE A 44 -0.03 7.42 -2.61
CA ILE A 44 0.65 6.48 -1.72
C ILE A 44 1.49 5.51 -2.54
N ARG A 45 2.51 4.93 -1.89
CA ARG A 45 3.36 3.88 -2.50
C ARG A 45 3.73 2.86 -1.46
N GLU A 46 4.09 1.69 -1.93
CA GLU A 46 4.71 0.66 -1.11
C GLU A 46 6.21 0.92 -0.97
N TYR A 47 6.79 0.37 0.10
CA TYR A 47 8.18 0.46 0.49
C TYR A 47 8.72 -0.93 0.84
N PHE A 48 10.02 -1.05 0.94
CA PHE A 48 10.72 -2.23 1.42
C PHE A 48 10.93 -2.09 2.93
N VAL A 49 10.15 -2.80 3.72
CA VAL A 49 10.04 -2.64 5.18
C VAL A 49 10.70 -3.81 5.89
N VAL A 50 11.51 -3.49 6.91
CA VAL A 50 12.26 -4.47 7.70
C VAL A 50 12.30 -4.09 9.17
N SER A 51 12.60 -5.05 10.06
CA SER A 51 12.97 -4.73 11.44
C SER A 51 14.34 -4.06 11.51
N PRO A 52 14.61 -3.25 12.58
CA PRO A 52 15.93 -2.68 12.80
C PRO A 52 17.04 -3.72 12.83
N ALA A 53 16.84 -4.84 13.55
CA ALA A 53 17.83 -5.91 13.65
C ALA A 53 18.12 -6.58 12.31
N TYR A 54 17.08 -6.82 11.50
CA TYR A 54 17.24 -7.39 10.16
C TYR A 54 17.93 -6.40 9.22
N PHE A 55 17.60 -5.10 9.32
CA PHE A 55 18.32 -4.03 8.61
C PHE A 55 19.82 -4.06 8.91
N ASP A 56 20.21 -4.09 10.18
CA ASP A 56 21.61 -4.07 10.60
C ASP A 56 22.35 -5.34 10.12
N ALA A 57 21.68 -6.50 10.19
CA ALA A 57 22.22 -7.77 9.67
C ALA A 57 22.39 -7.76 8.14
N LEU A 58 21.50 -7.10 7.41
CA LEU A 58 21.64 -6.92 5.96
C LEU A 58 22.79 -5.98 5.62
N GLN A 59 22.89 -4.84 6.33
CA GLN A 59 23.94 -3.85 6.10
C GLN A 59 25.35 -4.42 6.36
N SER A 60 25.50 -5.26 7.39
CA SER A 60 26.78 -5.86 7.75
C SER A 60 27.35 -6.83 6.69
N LYS A 61 26.52 -7.29 5.79
CA LYS A 61 26.90 -8.22 4.70
C LYS A 61 27.24 -7.52 3.39
N ARG A 62 27.08 -6.18 3.32
CA ARG A 62 27.29 -5.40 2.09
C ARG A 62 28.69 -4.80 2.08
N ASP A 63 29.32 -4.78 0.91
CA ASP A 63 30.61 -4.10 0.70
C ASP A 63 30.45 -2.58 0.79
N GLN A 64 29.28 -2.04 0.43
CA GLN A 64 28.97 -0.61 0.47
C GLN A 64 27.67 -0.36 1.27
N PRO A 65 27.72 -0.44 2.59
CA PRO A 65 26.50 -0.41 3.43
C PRO A 65 25.77 0.93 3.45
N ARG A 66 26.36 2.03 2.97
CA ARG A 66 25.73 3.36 2.92
C ARG A 66 25.00 3.65 1.60
N GLU A 67 25.26 2.87 0.56
CA GLU A 67 24.59 3.04 -0.73
C GLU A 67 23.14 2.52 -0.67
N PRO A 68 22.21 3.15 -1.40
CA PRO A 68 20.86 2.61 -1.54
C PRO A 68 20.87 1.17 -2.09
N TRP A 69 19.85 0.40 -1.75
CA TRP A 69 19.67 -0.97 -2.24
C TRP A 69 19.32 -0.97 -3.73
N THR A 70 19.71 -2.02 -4.43
CA THR A 70 19.22 -2.31 -5.79
C THR A 70 18.05 -3.30 -5.71
N LEU A 71 17.23 -3.37 -6.77
CA LEU A 71 16.14 -4.35 -6.83
C LEU A 71 16.68 -5.79 -6.90
N GLU A 72 17.86 -5.97 -7.50
CA GLU A 72 18.57 -7.26 -7.56
C GLU A 72 18.95 -7.76 -6.16
N GLU A 73 19.45 -6.87 -5.30
CA GLU A 73 19.76 -7.21 -3.91
C GLU A 73 18.49 -7.54 -3.11
N ILE A 74 17.39 -6.81 -3.37
CA ILE A 74 16.10 -7.01 -2.71
C ILE A 74 15.51 -8.40 -3.04
N VAL A 75 15.52 -8.81 -4.31
CA VAL A 75 14.92 -10.11 -4.70
C VAL A 75 15.71 -11.32 -4.20
N GLN A 76 16.96 -11.14 -3.77
CA GLN A 76 17.74 -12.20 -3.15
C GLN A 76 17.37 -12.43 -1.68
N GLN A 77 16.58 -11.57 -1.07
CA GLN A 77 16.15 -11.69 0.30
C GLN A 77 14.80 -12.43 0.41
N PRO A 78 14.49 -13.04 1.56
CA PRO A 78 13.14 -13.51 1.82
C PRO A 78 12.14 -12.36 1.71
N LEU A 79 11.20 -12.45 0.77
CA LEU A 79 10.18 -11.44 0.56
C LEU A 79 8.86 -11.85 1.21
N ILE A 80 8.20 -10.87 1.82
CA ILE A 80 6.84 -10.95 2.36
C ILE A 80 5.99 -10.02 1.48
N THR A 81 4.90 -10.52 0.92
CA THR A 81 4.07 -9.74 -0.01
C THR A 81 2.59 -9.94 0.27
N LEU A 82 1.77 -9.07 -0.27
CA LEU A 82 0.35 -9.35 -0.45
C LEU A 82 0.18 -10.49 -1.49
N PRO A 83 -1.00 -11.15 -1.54
CA PRO A 83 -1.23 -12.29 -2.41
C PRO A 83 -0.95 -11.98 -3.89
N ARG A 84 -0.51 -12.98 -4.64
CA ARG A 84 -0.14 -12.83 -6.07
C ARG A 84 -1.28 -12.38 -6.97
N ASP A 85 -2.52 -12.64 -6.59
CA ASP A 85 -3.74 -12.18 -7.25
C ASP A 85 -4.20 -10.79 -6.84
N SER A 86 -3.48 -10.13 -5.91
CA SER A 86 -3.79 -8.77 -5.47
C SER A 86 -3.35 -7.71 -6.48
N VAL A 87 -4.08 -6.59 -6.51
CA VAL A 87 -3.74 -5.41 -7.34
C VAL A 87 -2.38 -4.83 -6.94
N SER A 88 -2.05 -4.84 -5.63
CA SER A 88 -0.76 -4.39 -5.14
C SER A 88 0.38 -5.27 -5.68
N PHE A 89 0.29 -6.60 -5.52
CA PHE A 89 1.29 -7.51 -6.07
C PHE A 89 1.48 -7.31 -7.57
N ALA A 90 0.39 -7.23 -8.34
CA ALA A 90 0.46 -7.00 -9.78
C ALA A 90 1.19 -5.68 -10.11
N GLY A 91 1.00 -4.62 -9.29
CA GLY A 91 1.64 -3.33 -9.46
C GLY A 91 3.15 -3.40 -9.29
N TYR A 92 3.63 -3.85 -8.13
CA TYR A 92 5.08 -3.90 -7.89
C TYR A 92 5.77 -5.04 -8.64
N ASN A 93 5.11 -6.17 -8.89
CA ASN A 93 5.67 -7.22 -9.75
C ASN A 93 5.91 -6.75 -11.19
N ARG A 94 5.01 -5.93 -11.75
CA ARG A 94 5.21 -5.27 -13.04
C ARG A 94 6.44 -4.37 -13.01
N HIS A 95 6.66 -3.63 -11.93
CA HIS A 95 7.83 -2.78 -11.77
C HIS A 95 9.13 -3.60 -11.78
N PHE A 96 9.21 -4.69 -11.01
CA PHE A 96 10.37 -5.58 -11.02
C PHE A 96 10.64 -6.18 -12.41
N ARG A 97 9.59 -6.59 -13.14
CA ARG A 97 9.71 -7.13 -14.48
C ARG A 97 10.31 -6.14 -15.50
N GLN A 98 10.14 -4.84 -15.30
CA GLN A 98 10.78 -3.81 -16.14
C GLN A 98 12.33 -3.85 -16.04
N TYR A 99 12.85 -4.39 -14.94
CA TYR A 99 14.28 -4.62 -14.70
C TYR A 99 14.71 -6.08 -14.97
N GLY A 100 13.83 -6.88 -15.60
CA GLY A 100 14.12 -8.29 -15.86
C GLY A 100 14.07 -9.20 -14.63
N LEU A 101 13.54 -8.71 -13.52
CA LEU A 101 13.48 -9.42 -12.25
C LEU A 101 12.11 -10.07 -12.02
N HIS A 102 12.10 -11.20 -11.32
CA HIS A 102 10.91 -11.92 -10.92
C HIS A 102 10.79 -11.97 -9.40
N LEU A 103 9.61 -11.66 -8.88
CA LEU A 103 9.33 -11.78 -7.45
C LEU A 103 8.93 -13.21 -7.10
N GLU A 104 9.70 -13.79 -6.18
CA GLU A 104 9.42 -15.10 -5.59
C GLU A 104 9.20 -14.90 -4.07
N PRO A 105 7.98 -14.50 -3.64
CA PRO A 105 7.72 -14.28 -2.22
C PRO A 105 7.84 -15.58 -1.44
N ARG A 106 8.52 -15.51 -0.29
CA ARG A 106 8.60 -16.60 0.67
C ARG A 106 7.34 -16.69 1.53
N TYR A 107 6.71 -15.54 1.78
CA TYR A 107 5.47 -15.45 2.56
C TYR A 107 4.47 -14.57 1.82
N GLU A 108 3.22 -15.03 1.79
CA GLU A 108 2.08 -14.26 1.28
C GLU A 108 1.12 -13.99 2.43
N VAL A 109 0.72 -12.73 2.61
CA VAL A 109 -0.18 -12.28 3.67
C VAL A 109 -1.37 -11.52 3.08
N HIS A 110 -2.55 -11.72 3.65
CA HIS A 110 -3.77 -11.06 3.17
C HIS A 110 -4.02 -9.67 3.80
N GLN A 111 -3.23 -9.31 4.82
CA GLN A 111 -3.38 -8.06 5.56
C GLN A 111 -2.02 -7.40 5.78
N GLU A 112 -1.98 -6.08 5.66
CA GLU A 112 -0.77 -5.28 5.87
C GLU A 112 -0.19 -5.49 7.28
N ASP A 113 -1.05 -5.50 8.31
CA ASP A 113 -0.62 -5.64 9.72
C ASP A 113 0.18 -6.94 9.93
N LEU A 114 -0.27 -8.05 9.34
CA LEU A 114 0.47 -9.31 9.42
C LEU A 114 1.81 -9.22 8.68
N GLY A 115 1.88 -8.48 7.58
CA GLY A 115 3.12 -8.21 6.85
C GLY A 115 4.12 -7.45 7.71
N PHE A 116 3.67 -6.41 8.42
CA PHE A 116 4.50 -5.66 9.37
C PHE A 116 4.96 -6.52 10.54
N ASP A 117 4.08 -7.34 11.12
CA ASP A 117 4.43 -8.26 12.20
C ASP A 117 5.54 -9.24 11.78
N LEU A 118 5.43 -9.84 10.59
CA LEU A 118 6.44 -10.77 10.08
C LEU A 118 7.78 -10.07 9.81
N ALA A 119 7.74 -8.87 9.21
CA ALA A 119 8.93 -8.05 9.01
C ALA A 119 9.57 -7.64 10.35
N GLY A 120 8.74 -7.25 11.32
CA GLY A 120 9.18 -6.92 12.68
C GLY A 120 9.91 -8.05 13.38
N ARG A 121 9.50 -9.29 13.13
CA ARG A 121 10.16 -10.52 13.62
C ARG A 121 11.42 -10.90 12.82
N GLY A 122 11.82 -10.11 11.82
CA GLY A 122 13.01 -10.36 11.01
C GLY A 122 12.87 -11.52 10.02
N LEU A 123 11.66 -11.90 9.62
CA LEU A 123 11.43 -13.01 8.69
C LEU A 123 11.72 -12.65 7.23
N GLY A 124 11.89 -11.37 6.91
CA GLY A 124 12.21 -10.90 5.57
C GLY A 124 11.90 -9.43 5.34
N ILE A 125 11.89 -9.04 4.09
CA ILE A 125 11.52 -7.71 3.61
C ILE A 125 10.03 -7.73 3.23
N PHE A 126 9.22 -6.93 3.90
CA PHE A 126 7.82 -6.75 3.51
C PHE A 126 7.69 -5.64 2.47
N ILE A 127 6.99 -5.92 1.38
CA ILE A 127 6.60 -4.91 0.40
C ILE A 127 5.23 -4.40 0.80
N GLY A 128 5.21 -3.28 1.51
CA GLY A 128 4.00 -2.69 2.08
C GLY A 128 4.07 -1.18 2.16
N PHE A 129 3.03 -0.57 2.69
CA PHE A 129 2.96 0.88 2.85
C PHE A 129 3.96 1.39 3.90
N ASN A 130 4.01 2.73 4.11
CA ASN A 130 4.85 3.29 5.15
C ASN A 130 4.39 2.77 6.52
N PRO A 131 5.25 2.01 7.25
CA PRO A 131 4.85 1.34 8.49
C PRO A 131 4.41 2.31 9.59
N ALA A 132 4.95 3.53 9.63
CA ALA A 132 4.55 4.52 10.63
C ALA A 132 3.09 4.97 10.47
N LEU A 133 2.50 4.91 9.26
CA LEU A 133 1.08 5.20 9.01
C LEU A 133 0.16 4.10 9.54
N PHE A 134 0.72 2.91 9.86
CA PHE A 134 0.01 1.73 10.34
C PHE A 134 0.37 1.39 11.80
N GLY A 135 0.98 2.32 12.53
CA GLY A 135 1.30 2.13 13.94
C GLY A 135 2.59 1.35 14.22
N HIS A 136 3.46 1.20 13.22
CA HIS A 136 4.75 0.52 13.31
C HIS A 136 5.95 1.47 13.04
N PRO A 137 6.08 2.58 13.81
CA PRO A 137 7.14 3.55 13.57
C PRO A 137 8.56 3.02 13.84
N GLU A 138 8.67 1.89 14.55
CA GLU A 138 9.93 1.20 14.86
C GLU A 138 10.52 0.47 13.66
N LEU A 139 9.71 0.14 12.64
CA LEU A 139 10.19 -0.52 11.44
C LEU A 139 10.94 0.44 10.53
N LYS A 140 11.95 -0.07 9.84
CA LYS A 140 12.77 0.69 8.92
C LYS A 140 12.36 0.48 7.47
N ILE A 141 12.50 1.53 6.68
CA ILE A 141 12.37 1.47 5.21
C ILE A 141 13.77 1.36 4.62
N LEU A 142 14.00 0.37 3.78
CA LEU A 142 15.22 0.28 2.99
C LEU A 142 15.18 1.34 1.88
N SER A 143 16.20 2.19 1.84
CA SER A 143 16.42 3.10 0.72
C SER A 143 16.81 2.29 -0.51
N CYS A 144 16.11 2.45 -1.61
CA CYS A 144 16.35 1.75 -2.87
C CYS A 144 16.55 2.75 -4.01
N HIS A 145 17.48 2.47 -4.92
CA HIS A 145 17.71 3.29 -6.12
C HIS A 145 16.45 3.40 -7.00
N SER A 146 15.67 2.33 -7.08
CA SER A 146 14.41 2.31 -7.80
C SER A 146 13.24 2.27 -6.81
N THR A 147 12.48 3.35 -6.75
CA THR A 147 11.29 3.43 -5.91
C THR A 147 10.10 2.74 -6.57
N LEU A 148 9.29 2.06 -5.78
CA LEU A 148 8.03 1.49 -6.27
C LEU A 148 7.08 2.60 -6.74
N PRO A 149 6.26 2.34 -7.79
CA PRO A 149 5.37 3.34 -8.35
C PRO A 149 4.37 3.87 -7.31
N ALA A 150 4.18 5.19 -7.29
CA ALA A 150 3.09 5.77 -6.53
C ALA A 150 1.75 5.46 -7.19
N ARG A 151 0.72 5.30 -6.38
CA ARG A 151 -0.67 5.10 -6.81
C ARG A 151 -1.58 6.09 -6.11
N GLU A 152 -2.59 6.53 -6.81
CA GLU A 152 -3.57 7.45 -6.25
C GLU A 152 -4.61 6.70 -5.41
N LEU A 153 -4.71 7.06 -4.14
CA LEU A 153 -5.77 6.63 -3.25
C LEU A 153 -6.99 7.51 -3.47
N VAL A 154 -8.15 6.90 -3.63
CA VAL A 154 -9.39 7.60 -3.95
C VAL A 154 -10.55 7.15 -3.08
N LEU A 155 -11.53 8.05 -2.89
CA LEU A 155 -12.90 7.67 -2.56
C LEU A 155 -13.71 7.52 -3.85
N PHE A 156 -14.66 6.60 -3.85
CA PHE A 156 -15.55 6.42 -4.99
C PHE A 156 -16.94 5.95 -4.55
N CYS A 157 -17.93 6.29 -5.34
CA CYS A 157 -19.29 5.76 -5.24
C CYS A 157 -19.83 5.51 -6.65
N ARG A 158 -20.95 4.79 -6.77
CA ARG A 158 -21.63 4.67 -8.06
C ARG A 158 -22.10 6.05 -8.54
N LYS A 159 -22.04 6.31 -9.84
CA LYS A 159 -22.51 7.59 -10.42
C LYS A 159 -23.96 7.89 -10.10
N GLU A 160 -24.82 6.88 -10.11
CA GLU A 160 -26.24 7.00 -9.81
C GLU A 160 -26.51 7.34 -8.33
N ARG A 161 -25.51 7.13 -7.46
CA ARG A 161 -25.57 7.46 -6.03
C ARG A 161 -24.85 8.76 -5.68
N ALA A 162 -24.23 9.41 -6.65
CA ALA A 162 -23.45 10.65 -6.46
C ALA A 162 -24.35 11.89 -6.42
N ASP A 163 -25.38 11.89 -5.59
CA ASP A 163 -26.19 13.06 -5.29
C ASP A 163 -25.41 14.10 -4.44
N ASP A 164 -25.98 15.27 -4.25
CA ASP A 164 -25.34 16.36 -3.51
C ASP A 164 -25.01 15.98 -2.07
N ALA A 165 -25.80 15.13 -1.42
CA ALA A 165 -25.56 14.70 -0.05
C ALA A 165 -24.36 13.72 0.00
N THR A 166 -24.33 12.76 -0.91
CA THR A 166 -23.22 11.82 -1.05
C THR A 166 -21.91 12.52 -1.39
N ARG A 167 -21.92 13.47 -2.35
CA ARG A 167 -20.72 14.26 -2.71
C ARG A 167 -20.18 15.04 -1.52
N ARG A 168 -21.04 15.79 -0.80
CA ARG A 168 -20.64 16.51 0.41
C ARG A 168 -20.05 15.57 1.49
N LEU A 169 -20.63 14.38 1.63
CA LEU A 169 -20.10 13.37 2.57
C LEU A 169 -18.71 12.89 2.13
N MET A 170 -18.51 12.59 0.85
CA MET A 170 -17.20 12.19 0.30
C MET A 170 -16.16 13.30 0.45
N ASP A 171 -16.52 14.56 0.16
CA ASP A 171 -15.61 15.71 0.32
C ASP A 171 -15.19 15.88 1.79
N ARG A 172 -16.13 15.71 2.73
CA ARG A 172 -15.83 15.78 4.16
C ARG A 172 -14.92 14.64 4.61
N ILE A 173 -15.25 13.41 4.27
CA ILE A 173 -14.42 12.23 4.59
C ILE A 173 -13.02 12.41 3.98
N GLY A 174 -12.96 12.84 2.72
CA GLY A 174 -11.70 13.08 2.01
C GLY A 174 -10.86 14.17 2.66
N GLY A 175 -11.48 15.28 3.05
CA GLY A 175 -10.80 16.38 3.75
C GLY A 175 -10.19 15.94 5.08
N GLU A 176 -10.95 15.24 5.92
CA GLU A 176 -10.47 14.70 7.20
C GLU A 176 -9.34 13.67 6.99
N PHE A 177 -9.50 12.77 6.01
CA PHE A 177 -8.46 11.79 5.69
C PHE A 177 -7.16 12.45 5.25
N VAL A 178 -7.23 13.43 4.34
CA VAL A 178 -6.04 14.14 3.83
C VAL A 178 -5.36 14.93 4.94
N ALA A 179 -6.13 15.56 5.85
CA ALA A 179 -5.60 16.26 7.01
C ALA A 179 -4.83 15.31 7.93
N LEU A 180 -5.45 14.19 8.33
CA LEU A 180 -4.82 13.16 9.16
C LEU A 180 -3.55 12.59 8.50
N PHE A 181 -3.61 12.29 7.19
CA PHE A 181 -2.48 11.74 6.45
C PHE A 181 -1.29 12.72 6.39
N ARG A 182 -1.55 14.02 6.29
CA ARG A 182 -0.51 15.06 6.34
C ARG A 182 0.12 15.19 7.73
N GLU A 183 -0.66 15.09 8.78
CA GLU A 183 -0.16 15.10 10.17
C GLU A 183 0.76 13.90 10.43
N LEU A 184 0.33 12.70 10.04
CA LEU A 184 1.13 11.49 10.14
C LEU A 184 2.45 11.60 9.36
N LYS A 185 2.43 12.16 8.16
CA LYS A 185 3.65 12.40 7.38
C LYS A 185 4.62 13.39 8.04
N ARG A 186 4.14 14.41 8.74
CA ARG A 186 5.00 15.39 9.46
C ARG A 186 5.67 14.79 10.69
N GLY A 187 5.06 13.81 11.33
CA GLY A 187 5.62 13.10 12.49
C GLY A 187 6.71 12.07 12.14
N ILE A 188 6.96 11.84 10.84
CA ILE A 188 7.89 10.82 10.31
C ILE A 188 9.19 11.46 9.77
N GLY A 189 9.32 12.80 9.83
CA GLY A 189 10.50 13.55 9.36
C GLY A 189 11.58 13.72 10.40
#